data_2da61c15afa4ffc8d7bb1ef29eb2a5a6
#
_entry.id   2da61c15afa4ffc8d7bb1ef29eb2a5a6
#
_cell.length_a   1.000
_cell.length_b   1.000
_cell.length_c   1.000
_cell.angle_alpha   90.00
_cell.angle_beta   90.00
_cell.angle_gamma   90.00
#
_symmetry.space_group_name_H-M   'P 1'
#
loop_
_entity.id
_entity.type
_entity.pdbx_description
1 polymer ?
#
loop_
_entity_poly.entity_id
_entity_poly.type
_entity_poly.pdbx_seq_one_letter_code
_entity_poly.pdbx_strand_id
1 'polypeptide(L)'
;MPSRKLTVLSLSLFIALGVIGLRASAQTLTGEWKGSLVKDKSKVNLNFAMRRETDGDKKWNHTIGHTFEFSEVGLSREQVLNGGPVSFRLTREAGTIEGEGTFQNEKGTGTYRFIGNSGFLAAMKTRGFDFEKESGVKHESKSKHESTLDEKLFTAAVLNVTTALADDLRSANFPNLDVGDLFKAAIFKIDSAFMREMKSTGFPNLGMEELVKARIFKIDAAFVKRATEMGFAKKGFEDLVKMSIFKVTPEFVAEVRNEGLTDLSMEEVVKLRIFKIDGEFIRKAKAEGVDLNVQSLVQRKLGVSRTQRAPRPPRNRARTVII
;
A
#
# COMPACT_ATOMS: atom_id res chain seq x y z
N MET A 1 -59.54 -79.42 1.67
CA MET A 1 -59.69 -78.20 2.50
C MET A 1 -58.33 -77.53 2.62
N PRO A 2 -58.13 -76.34 2.05
CA PRO A 2 -56.80 -75.68 2.05
C PRO A 2 -56.68 -74.76 3.27
N SER A 3 -55.58 -74.87 3.98
CA SER A 3 -55.13 -74.01 5.08
C SER A 3 -54.68 -72.67 4.56
N ARG A 4 -55.31 -71.61 5.02
CA ARG A 4 -54.87 -70.20 4.78
C ARG A 4 -53.67 -69.84 5.68
N LYS A 5 -52.53 -69.59 5.01
CA LYS A 5 -51.38 -68.96 5.68
C LYS A 5 -51.63 -67.44 5.82
N LEU A 6 -51.68 -66.93 7.05
CA LEU A 6 -51.65 -65.49 7.32
C LEU A 6 -50.22 -64.99 7.13
N THR A 7 -50.02 -64.10 6.19
CA THR A 7 -48.76 -63.38 6.03
C THR A 7 -48.87 -62.07 6.82
N VAL A 8 -48.11 -61.98 7.89
CA VAL A 8 -47.99 -60.71 8.69
C VAL A 8 -47.01 -59.82 7.93
N LEU A 9 -47.51 -58.71 7.40
CA LEU A 9 -46.69 -57.65 6.79
C LEU A 9 -46.25 -56.71 7.93
N SER A 10 -44.97 -56.80 8.30
CA SER A 10 -44.34 -55.82 9.21
C SER A 10 -43.98 -54.56 8.45
N LEU A 11 -44.69 -53.47 8.66
CA LEU A 11 -44.41 -52.16 8.09
C LEU A 11 -43.34 -51.48 8.95
N SER A 12 -42.08 -51.58 8.52
CA SER A 12 -40.98 -50.85 9.15
C SER A 12 -41.01 -49.37 8.70
N LEU A 13 -41.48 -48.52 9.57
CA LEU A 13 -41.47 -47.07 9.38
C LEU A 13 -40.04 -46.53 9.58
N PHE A 14 -39.25 -46.33 8.49
CA PHE A 14 -38.02 -45.57 8.56
C PHE A 14 -38.34 -44.07 8.68
N ILE A 15 -38.23 -43.54 9.89
CA ILE A 15 -38.15 -42.10 10.10
C ILE A 15 -36.78 -41.63 9.64
N ALA A 16 -36.69 -41.14 8.39
CA ALA A 16 -35.54 -40.39 7.93
C ALA A 16 -35.56 -39.01 8.61
N LEU A 17 -34.81 -38.86 9.71
CA LEU A 17 -34.45 -37.53 10.19
C LEU A 17 -33.59 -36.84 9.11
N GLY A 18 -34.23 -36.04 8.27
CA GLY A 18 -33.58 -35.11 7.39
C GLY A 18 -32.87 -34.04 8.21
N VAL A 19 -31.60 -34.23 8.44
CA VAL A 19 -30.73 -33.11 8.85
C VAL A 19 -30.75 -32.14 7.69
N ILE A 20 -31.61 -31.14 7.73
CA ILE A 20 -31.54 -29.96 6.89
C ILE A 20 -30.32 -29.19 7.37
N GLY A 21 -29.12 -29.60 6.92
CA GLY A 21 -27.95 -28.78 6.97
C GLY A 21 -28.22 -27.57 6.10
N LEU A 22 -28.45 -26.41 6.71
CA LEU A 22 -28.30 -25.11 6.04
C LEU A 22 -26.88 -25.07 5.47
N ARG A 23 -26.72 -25.57 4.25
CA ARG A 23 -25.55 -25.26 3.43
C ARG A 23 -25.67 -23.77 3.11
N ALA A 24 -25.04 -22.91 3.90
CA ALA A 24 -24.71 -21.58 3.42
C ALA A 24 -24.06 -21.80 2.06
N SER A 25 -24.74 -21.40 0.99
CA SER A 25 -24.22 -21.45 -0.37
C SER A 25 -22.96 -20.59 -0.35
N ALA A 26 -21.81 -21.23 -0.38
CA ALA A 26 -20.55 -20.52 -0.55
C ALA A 26 -20.68 -19.76 -1.87
N GLN A 27 -20.79 -18.44 -1.79
CA GLN A 27 -20.84 -17.60 -2.96
C GLN A 27 -19.53 -17.80 -3.72
N THR A 28 -19.64 -18.12 -4.99
CA THR A 28 -18.48 -18.44 -5.83
C THR A 28 -18.17 -17.22 -6.70
N LEU A 29 -17.07 -16.56 -6.46
CA LEU A 29 -16.56 -15.50 -7.33
C LEU A 29 -15.76 -16.14 -8.48
N THR A 30 -16.04 -15.73 -9.71
CA THR A 30 -15.31 -16.19 -10.90
C THR A 30 -14.76 -15.02 -11.68
N GLY A 31 -13.70 -15.25 -12.46
CA GLY A 31 -13.11 -14.22 -13.29
C GLY A 31 -11.98 -14.75 -14.16
N GLU A 32 -11.22 -13.84 -14.73
CA GLU A 32 -10.06 -14.14 -15.56
C GLU A 32 -8.77 -13.84 -14.80
N TRP A 33 -7.73 -14.63 -15.09
CA TRP A 33 -6.40 -14.33 -14.57
C TRP A 33 -5.39 -14.16 -15.71
N LYS A 34 -4.35 -13.35 -15.42
CA LYS A 34 -3.15 -13.22 -16.25
C LYS A 34 -1.92 -13.51 -15.40
N GLY A 35 -0.99 -14.28 -15.95
CA GLY A 35 0.24 -14.66 -15.28
C GLY A 35 1.48 -14.24 -16.04
N SER A 36 2.58 -14.03 -15.31
CA SER A 36 3.91 -13.83 -15.90
C SER A 36 5.00 -14.19 -14.89
N LEU A 37 6.18 -14.55 -15.38
CA LEU A 37 7.32 -14.71 -14.50
C LEU A 37 7.85 -13.34 -14.03
N VAL A 38 8.38 -13.28 -12.81
CA VAL A 38 9.22 -12.16 -12.37
C VAL A 38 10.54 -12.18 -13.16
N LYS A 39 11.28 -11.06 -13.15
CA LYS A 39 12.47 -10.87 -14.00
C LYS A 39 13.54 -11.95 -13.82
N ASP A 40 13.77 -12.43 -12.61
CA ASP A 40 14.73 -13.48 -12.27
C ASP A 40 14.15 -14.90 -12.39
N LYS A 41 12.87 -15.01 -12.80
CA LYS A 41 12.14 -16.27 -13.00
C LYS A 41 12.04 -17.14 -11.73
N SER A 42 12.20 -16.55 -10.55
CA SER A 42 12.11 -17.26 -9.28
C SER A 42 10.68 -17.45 -8.78
N LYS A 43 9.75 -16.62 -9.26
CA LYS A 43 8.35 -16.56 -8.81
C LYS A 43 7.41 -16.27 -9.97
N VAL A 44 6.13 -16.52 -9.74
CA VAL A 44 5.06 -16.20 -10.69
C VAL A 44 4.23 -15.02 -10.18
N ASN A 45 3.98 -14.04 -11.05
CA ASN A 45 3.04 -12.98 -10.82
C ASN A 45 1.69 -13.39 -11.40
N LEU A 46 0.64 -13.40 -10.58
CA LEU A 46 -0.73 -13.65 -11.02
C LEU A 46 -1.58 -12.41 -10.75
N ASN A 47 -2.31 -11.98 -11.79
CA ASN A 47 -3.23 -10.86 -11.75
C ASN A 47 -4.63 -11.38 -12.03
N PHE A 48 -5.55 -11.11 -11.13
CA PHE A 48 -6.92 -11.59 -11.17
C PHE A 48 -7.85 -10.44 -11.50
N ALA A 49 -8.61 -10.54 -12.57
CA ALA A 49 -9.61 -9.57 -12.97
C ALA A 49 -10.99 -9.98 -12.43
N MET A 50 -11.58 -9.10 -11.62
CA MET A 50 -12.96 -9.22 -11.17
C MET A 50 -13.82 -8.34 -12.07
N ARG A 51 -14.86 -8.92 -12.65
CA ARG A 51 -15.81 -8.20 -13.49
C ARG A 51 -17.16 -8.16 -12.78
N ARG A 52 -17.73 -6.98 -12.71
CA ARG A 52 -19.11 -6.82 -12.25
C ARG A 52 -19.91 -6.17 -13.38
N GLU A 53 -21.04 -6.81 -13.71
CA GLU A 53 -22.05 -6.15 -14.55
C GLU A 53 -22.84 -5.20 -13.65
N THR A 54 -22.75 -3.91 -13.93
CA THR A 54 -23.56 -2.90 -13.28
C THR A 54 -24.71 -2.52 -14.21
N ASP A 55 -25.88 -2.20 -13.63
CA ASP A 55 -27.05 -1.74 -14.36
C ASP A 55 -26.67 -0.51 -15.24
N GLY A 56 -26.78 -0.66 -16.56
CA GLY A 56 -26.33 0.32 -17.55
C GLY A 56 -24.85 0.19 -17.91
N ASP A 57 -24.54 0.21 -19.18
CA ASP A 57 -23.29 0.11 -19.96
C ASP A 57 -21.91 0.34 -19.30
N LYS A 58 -21.82 0.49 -17.99
CA LYS A 58 -20.58 0.70 -17.24
C LYS A 58 -20.06 -0.61 -16.67
N LYS A 59 -19.19 -1.26 -17.41
CA LYS A 59 -18.41 -2.40 -16.92
C LYS A 59 -17.38 -1.92 -15.89
N TRP A 60 -17.55 -2.34 -14.63
CA TRP A 60 -16.52 -2.14 -13.62
C TRP A 60 -15.52 -3.30 -13.67
N ASN A 61 -14.25 -2.97 -13.83
CA ASN A 61 -13.16 -3.95 -13.80
C ASN A 61 -12.19 -3.58 -12.68
N HIS A 62 -12.03 -4.48 -11.73
CA HIS A 62 -10.98 -4.38 -10.70
C HIS A 62 -10.00 -5.51 -10.88
N THR A 63 -8.70 -5.19 -10.77
CA THR A 63 -7.65 -6.19 -10.88
C THR A 63 -6.82 -6.17 -9.61
N ILE A 64 -6.64 -7.34 -9.00
CA ILE A 64 -5.71 -7.54 -7.90
C ILE A 64 -4.59 -8.48 -8.35
N GLY A 65 -3.35 -8.11 -8.10
CA GLY A 65 -2.18 -8.91 -8.44
C GLY A 65 -1.30 -9.19 -7.23
N HIS A 66 -0.67 -10.36 -7.24
CA HIS A 66 0.34 -10.71 -6.25
C HIS A 66 1.40 -11.61 -6.86
N THR A 67 2.59 -11.58 -6.26
CA THR A 67 3.70 -12.46 -6.66
C THR A 67 3.78 -13.63 -5.69
N PHE A 68 3.70 -14.83 -6.24
CA PHE A 68 3.66 -16.08 -5.47
C PHE A 68 4.91 -16.92 -5.70
N GLU A 69 5.33 -17.64 -4.68
CA GLU A 69 6.21 -18.79 -4.87
C GLU A 69 5.46 -19.86 -5.68
N PHE A 70 6.15 -20.62 -6.50
CA PHE A 70 5.52 -21.67 -7.31
C PHE A 70 4.79 -22.71 -6.44
N SER A 71 5.37 -23.06 -5.30
CA SER A 71 4.80 -24.01 -4.33
C SER A 71 3.50 -23.55 -3.70
N GLU A 72 3.31 -22.21 -3.53
CA GLU A 72 2.10 -21.65 -2.93
C GLU A 72 0.86 -21.86 -3.81
N VAL A 73 1.06 -21.87 -5.12
CA VAL A 73 0.00 -22.02 -6.13
C VAL A 73 -0.02 -23.39 -6.79
N GLY A 74 0.89 -24.30 -6.42
CA GLY A 74 0.96 -25.63 -6.99
C GLY A 74 1.38 -25.67 -8.46
N LEU A 75 2.12 -24.67 -8.92
CA LEU A 75 2.77 -24.65 -10.23
C LEU A 75 4.23 -25.06 -10.10
N SER A 76 4.83 -25.51 -11.20
CA SER A 76 6.28 -25.63 -11.31
C SER A 76 6.84 -24.58 -12.28
N ARG A 77 8.10 -24.23 -12.08
CA ARG A 77 8.80 -23.31 -12.97
C ARG A 77 8.86 -23.86 -14.40
N GLU A 78 9.08 -25.16 -14.53
CA GLU A 78 9.17 -25.86 -15.81
C GLU A 78 7.84 -25.81 -16.56
N GLN A 79 6.70 -25.99 -15.89
CA GLN A 79 5.38 -25.86 -16.53
C GLN A 79 5.17 -24.48 -17.13
N VAL A 80 5.60 -23.42 -16.41
CA VAL A 80 5.46 -22.05 -16.91
C VAL A 80 6.42 -21.72 -18.03
N LEU A 81 7.67 -22.23 -17.98
CA LEU A 81 8.68 -22.01 -19.03
C LEU A 81 8.37 -22.80 -20.30
N ASN A 82 7.99 -24.07 -20.18
CA ASN A 82 7.69 -24.93 -21.31
C ASN A 82 6.37 -24.57 -22.00
N GLY A 83 5.49 -23.86 -21.25
CA GLY A 83 4.16 -23.54 -21.74
C GLY A 83 3.19 -24.71 -21.74
N GLY A 84 1.97 -24.48 -22.20
CA GLY A 84 0.91 -25.47 -22.26
C GLY A 84 -0.16 -25.28 -21.17
N PRO A 85 -1.09 -26.23 -21.07
CA PRO A 85 -2.18 -26.18 -20.09
C PRO A 85 -1.64 -26.23 -18.66
N VAL A 86 -2.25 -25.41 -17.79
CA VAL A 86 -1.94 -25.38 -16.35
C VAL A 86 -3.22 -25.33 -15.52
N SER A 87 -3.17 -25.92 -14.35
CA SER A 87 -4.11 -25.69 -13.28
C SER A 87 -3.33 -25.29 -12.02
N PHE A 88 -3.89 -24.40 -11.23
CA PHE A 88 -3.29 -24.00 -9.96
C PHE A 88 -4.36 -23.91 -8.86
N ARG A 89 -3.90 -24.05 -7.62
CA ARG A 89 -4.75 -23.91 -6.44
C ARG A 89 -3.98 -23.14 -5.37
N LEU A 90 -4.55 -22.02 -4.95
CA LEU A 90 -4.09 -21.23 -3.81
C LEU A 90 -5.06 -21.40 -2.65
N THR A 91 -4.65 -22.07 -1.58
CA THR A 91 -5.47 -22.24 -0.37
C THR A 91 -4.97 -21.33 0.72
N ARG A 92 -5.87 -20.51 1.27
CA ARG A 92 -5.62 -19.54 2.33
C ARG A 92 -6.72 -19.62 3.40
N GLU A 93 -6.53 -18.98 4.55
CA GLU A 93 -7.56 -18.91 5.60
C GLU A 93 -8.87 -18.28 5.09
N ALA A 94 -8.79 -17.25 4.25
CA ALA A 94 -9.95 -16.56 3.70
C ALA A 94 -10.69 -17.34 2.61
N GLY A 95 -10.10 -18.39 2.04
CA GLY A 95 -10.72 -19.22 1.01
C GLY A 95 -9.73 -19.87 0.05
N THR A 96 -10.25 -20.49 -0.99
CA THR A 96 -9.45 -21.19 -2.02
C THR A 96 -9.69 -20.57 -3.38
N ILE A 97 -8.62 -20.29 -4.10
CA ILE A 97 -8.63 -19.87 -5.50
C ILE A 97 -8.16 -21.05 -6.35
N GLU A 98 -8.99 -21.46 -7.30
CA GLU A 98 -8.65 -22.48 -8.29
C GLU A 98 -8.61 -21.82 -9.66
N GLY A 99 -7.52 -22.01 -10.40
CA GLY A 99 -7.36 -21.44 -11.73
C GLY A 99 -6.99 -22.49 -12.75
N GLU A 100 -7.52 -22.32 -13.96
CA GLU A 100 -7.21 -23.12 -15.14
C GLU A 100 -6.89 -22.21 -16.31
N GLY A 101 -5.95 -22.63 -17.17
CA GLY A 101 -5.57 -21.83 -18.33
C GLY A 101 -4.35 -22.37 -19.03
N THR A 102 -3.62 -21.49 -19.71
CA THR A 102 -2.43 -21.86 -20.47
C THR A 102 -1.33 -20.83 -20.27
N PHE A 103 -0.08 -21.28 -20.27
CA PHE A 103 1.10 -20.43 -20.43
C PHE A 103 1.65 -20.56 -21.85
N GLN A 104 2.11 -19.44 -22.42
CA GLN A 104 2.81 -19.37 -23.68
C GLN A 104 3.82 -18.21 -23.62
N ASN A 105 5.08 -18.49 -23.94
CA ASN A 105 6.15 -17.49 -23.89
C ASN A 105 6.21 -16.76 -22.51
N GLU A 106 6.18 -17.53 -21.44
CA GLU A 106 6.21 -17.05 -20.04
C GLU A 106 5.02 -16.16 -19.62
N LYS A 107 3.98 -16.09 -20.45
CA LYS A 107 2.72 -15.38 -20.16
C LYS A 107 1.58 -16.35 -20.07
N GLY A 108 0.79 -16.24 -19.03
CA GLY A 108 -0.36 -17.10 -18.77
C GLY A 108 -1.67 -16.32 -18.84
N THR A 109 -2.72 -17.02 -19.25
CA THR A 109 -4.10 -16.53 -19.20
C THR A 109 -5.05 -17.68 -18.93
N GLY A 110 -6.17 -17.38 -18.29
CA GLY A 110 -7.19 -18.38 -18.02
C GLY A 110 -8.32 -17.82 -17.17
N THR A 111 -9.08 -18.73 -16.59
CA THR A 111 -10.20 -18.43 -15.70
C THR A 111 -9.90 -18.92 -14.29
N TYR A 112 -10.52 -18.30 -13.30
CA TYR A 112 -10.43 -18.74 -11.91
C TYR A 112 -11.81 -18.80 -11.26
N ARG A 113 -11.87 -19.61 -10.21
CA ARG A 113 -12.98 -19.70 -9.28
C ARG A 113 -12.45 -19.51 -7.86
N PHE A 114 -13.12 -18.71 -7.07
CA PHE A 114 -12.83 -18.51 -5.65
C PHE A 114 -13.98 -19.03 -4.81
N ILE A 115 -13.64 -19.75 -3.77
CA ILE A 115 -14.58 -20.29 -2.77
C ILE A 115 -14.18 -19.68 -1.43
N GLY A 116 -14.99 -18.75 -0.93
CA GLY A 116 -14.77 -18.06 0.35
C GLY A 116 -14.96 -18.97 1.55
N ASN A 117 -14.27 -18.66 2.65
CA ASN A 117 -14.36 -19.39 3.91
C ASN A 117 -15.17 -18.58 4.95
N SER A 118 -16.41 -18.97 5.24
CA SER A 118 -17.25 -18.33 6.25
C SER A 118 -16.69 -18.44 7.67
N GLY A 119 -15.94 -19.50 7.97
CA GLY A 119 -15.25 -19.66 9.26
C GLY A 119 -14.20 -18.59 9.48
N PHE A 120 -13.50 -18.15 8.43
CA PHE A 120 -12.56 -17.03 8.50
C PHE A 120 -13.28 -15.72 8.86
N LEU A 121 -14.44 -15.45 8.25
CA LEU A 121 -15.24 -14.26 8.56
C LEU A 121 -15.61 -14.21 10.04
N ALA A 122 -16.12 -15.32 10.59
CA ALA A 122 -16.46 -15.43 12.00
C ALA A 122 -15.24 -15.19 12.91
N ALA A 123 -14.10 -15.81 12.56
CA ALA A 123 -12.84 -15.65 13.30
C ALA A 123 -12.29 -14.22 13.25
N MET A 124 -12.45 -13.50 12.13
CA MET A 124 -12.04 -12.10 12.01
C MET A 124 -12.98 -11.16 12.76
N LYS A 125 -14.29 -11.44 12.73
CA LYS A 125 -15.29 -10.65 13.45
C LYS A 125 -15.06 -10.69 14.97
N THR A 126 -14.71 -11.86 15.54
CA THR A 126 -14.36 -11.98 16.97
C THR A 126 -13.10 -11.18 17.34
N ARG A 127 -12.25 -10.90 16.38
CA ARG A 127 -11.04 -10.05 16.50
C ARG A 127 -11.31 -8.56 16.26
N GLY A 128 -12.59 -8.19 16.01
CA GLY A 128 -13.00 -6.81 15.76
C GLY A 128 -12.90 -6.37 14.30
N PHE A 129 -12.56 -7.28 13.38
CA PHE A 129 -12.48 -7.00 11.94
C PHE A 129 -13.73 -7.54 11.24
N ASP A 130 -14.72 -6.68 11.06
CA ASP A 130 -16.01 -7.03 10.45
C ASP A 130 -15.99 -6.73 8.96
N PHE A 131 -15.83 -7.77 8.14
CA PHE A 131 -15.81 -7.68 6.67
C PHE A 131 -17.16 -7.26 6.06
N GLU A 132 -18.24 -7.39 6.81
CA GLU A 132 -19.59 -6.97 6.37
C GLU A 132 -19.77 -5.45 6.50
N LYS A 133 -19.03 -4.80 7.39
CA LYS A 133 -19.07 -3.34 7.55
C LYS A 133 -18.37 -2.64 6.40
N GLU A 134 -18.86 -1.45 6.08
CA GLU A 134 -18.16 -0.51 5.20
C GLU A 134 -16.81 -0.13 5.81
N SER A 135 -15.76 -0.13 5.01
CA SER A 135 -14.48 0.42 5.46
C SER A 135 -14.65 1.91 5.69
N GLY A 136 -14.34 2.39 6.90
CA GLY A 136 -14.48 3.80 7.28
C GLY A 136 -13.57 4.77 6.53
N VAL A 137 -12.77 4.29 5.60
CA VAL A 137 -11.91 5.11 4.74
C VAL A 137 -12.78 5.76 3.67
N LYS A 138 -13.15 7.01 3.89
CA LYS A 138 -13.66 7.90 2.84
C LYS A 138 -12.53 8.15 1.85
N HIS A 139 -12.35 7.23 0.90
CA HIS A 139 -11.58 7.57 -0.29
C HIS A 139 -12.33 8.67 -1.03
N GLU A 140 -11.72 9.85 -1.15
CA GLU A 140 -12.17 10.94 -2.03
C GLU A 140 -12.15 10.54 -3.52
N SER A 141 -11.83 9.29 -3.83
CA SER A 141 -11.92 8.79 -5.19
C SER A 141 -13.41 8.60 -5.54
N LYS A 142 -13.82 9.25 -6.61
CA LYS A 142 -15.19 9.31 -7.15
C LYS A 142 -15.77 7.96 -7.63
N SER A 143 -15.23 6.81 -7.22
CA SER A 143 -15.80 5.51 -7.54
C SER A 143 -16.83 5.15 -6.46
N LYS A 144 -18.10 5.28 -6.81
CA LYS A 144 -19.28 4.94 -5.99
C LYS A 144 -19.48 3.42 -5.77
N HIS A 145 -18.46 2.59 -5.92
CA HIS A 145 -18.61 1.15 -5.86
C HIS A 145 -17.88 0.59 -4.63
N GLU A 146 -18.69 0.23 -3.64
CA GLU A 146 -18.22 -0.55 -2.50
C GLU A 146 -17.89 -1.98 -2.92
N SER A 147 -16.80 -2.50 -2.37
CA SER A 147 -16.44 -3.90 -2.56
C SER A 147 -17.44 -4.81 -1.85
N THR A 148 -17.91 -5.83 -2.55
CA THR A 148 -18.75 -6.87 -1.94
C THR A 148 -17.97 -7.68 -0.90
N LEU A 149 -18.70 -8.42 -0.07
CA LEU A 149 -18.10 -9.33 0.90
C LEU A 149 -17.18 -10.35 0.22
N ASP A 150 -17.61 -10.91 -0.92
CA ASP A 150 -16.83 -11.91 -1.66
C ASP A 150 -15.54 -11.29 -2.25
N GLU A 151 -15.60 -10.06 -2.73
CA GLU A 151 -14.40 -9.34 -3.21
C GLU A 151 -13.43 -9.03 -2.07
N LYS A 152 -13.93 -8.68 -0.89
CA LYS A 152 -13.08 -8.48 0.31
C LYS A 152 -12.43 -9.80 0.75
N LEU A 153 -13.17 -10.91 0.75
CA LEU A 153 -12.63 -12.24 1.05
C LEU A 153 -11.59 -12.69 0.01
N PHE A 154 -11.92 -12.49 -1.26
CA PHE A 154 -10.98 -12.78 -2.35
C PHE A 154 -9.69 -11.97 -2.21
N THR A 155 -9.80 -10.67 -1.92
CA THR A 155 -8.66 -9.81 -1.66
C THR A 155 -7.83 -10.31 -0.47
N ALA A 156 -8.50 -10.73 0.62
CA ALA A 156 -7.83 -11.30 1.77
C ALA A 156 -7.07 -12.60 1.41
N ALA A 157 -7.65 -13.46 0.56
CA ALA A 157 -6.98 -14.67 0.09
C ALA A 157 -5.77 -14.37 -0.79
N VAL A 158 -5.88 -13.45 -1.74
CA VAL A 158 -4.76 -13.05 -2.61
C VAL A 158 -3.62 -12.43 -1.81
N LEU A 159 -3.92 -11.56 -0.85
CA LEU A 159 -2.93 -10.85 -0.02
C LEU A 159 -2.43 -11.67 1.18
N ASN A 160 -2.94 -12.89 1.37
CA ASN A 160 -2.63 -13.73 2.53
C ASN A 160 -2.91 -13.05 3.88
N VAL A 161 -4.07 -12.40 4.00
CA VAL A 161 -4.54 -11.89 5.30
C VAL A 161 -4.94 -13.07 6.18
N THR A 162 -4.34 -13.15 7.37
CA THR A 162 -4.54 -14.26 8.31
C THR A 162 -5.08 -13.78 9.65
N THR A 163 -5.65 -14.68 10.41
CA THR A 163 -6.03 -14.43 11.81
C THR A 163 -4.82 -14.08 12.66
N ALA A 164 -3.65 -14.67 12.36
CA ALA A 164 -2.39 -14.37 13.02
C ALA A 164 -1.95 -12.91 12.78
N LEU A 165 -2.09 -12.38 11.55
CA LEU A 165 -1.83 -10.96 11.27
C LEU A 165 -2.75 -10.05 12.08
N ALA A 166 -4.05 -10.40 12.16
CA ALA A 166 -5.01 -9.63 12.93
C ALA A 166 -4.65 -9.60 14.43
N ASP A 167 -4.27 -10.74 15.01
CA ASP A 167 -3.84 -10.85 16.40
C ASP A 167 -2.54 -10.07 16.64
N ASP A 168 -1.58 -10.15 15.73
CA ASP A 168 -0.31 -9.41 15.80
C ASP A 168 -0.54 -7.89 15.83
N LEU A 169 -1.32 -7.35 14.90
CA LEU A 169 -1.62 -5.92 14.84
C LEU A 169 -2.33 -5.43 16.11
N ARG A 170 -3.28 -6.21 16.63
CA ARG A 170 -3.95 -5.90 17.90
C ARG A 170 -3.01 -5.88 19.09
N SER A 171 -1.98 -6.74 19.09
CA SER A 171 -0.99 -6.79 20.17
C SER A 171 -0.20 -5.50 20.32
N ALA A 172 -0.13 -4.65 19.28
CA ALA A 172 0.53 -3.36 19.31
C ALA A 172 -0.30 -2.25 19.99
N ASN A 173 -1.52 -2.56 20.46
CA ASN A 173 -2.47 -1.60 21.04
C ASN A 173 -2.75 -0.40 20.11
N PHE A 174 -2.88 -0.69 18.81
CA PHE A 174 -3.23 0.33 17.84
C PHE A 174 -4.74 0.56 17.86
N PRO A 175 -5.22 1.79 18.04
CA PRO A 175 -6.65 2.06 18.12
C PRO A 175 -7.30 1.98 16.73
N ASN A 176 -8.54 1.47 16.70
CA ASN A 176 -9.46 1.61 15.57
C ASN A 176 -9.01 1.04 14.23
N LEU A 177 -8.28 -0.10 14.23
CA LEU A 177 -7.97 -0.80 12.98
C LEU A 177 -9.23 -1.39 12.34
N ASP A 178 -9.38 -1.21 11.04
CA ASP A 178 -10.44 -1.79 10.23
C ASP A 178 -9.94 -2.84 9.23
N VAL A 179 -10.83 -3.39 8.40
CA VAL A 179 -10.47 -4.37 7.37
C VAL A 179 -9.58 -3.77 6.29
N GLY A 180 -9.74 -2.48 5.98
CA GLY A 180 -8.84 -1.77 5.05
C GLY A 180 -7.42 -1.70 5.59
N ASP A 181 -7.26 -1.53 6.90
CA ASP A 181 -5.96 -1.51 7.55
C ASP A 181 -5.27 -2.88 7.54
N LEU A 182 -6.02 -3.97 7.64
CA LEU A 182 -5.48 -5.32 7.43
C LEU A 182 -4.92 -5.49 6.02
N PHE A 183 -5.62 -5.00 5.00
CA PHE A 183 -5.13 -5.05 3.62
C PHE A 183 -3.87 -4.22 3.44
N LYS A 184 -3.83 -3.00 3.99
CA LYS A 184 -2.63 -2.16 3.98
C LYS A 184 -1.46 -2.85 4.70
N ALA A 185 -1.71 -3.43 5.88
CA ALA A 185 -0.70 -4.15 6.63
C ALA A 185 -0.12 -5.33 5.83
N ALA A 186 -0.97 -6.12 5.17
CA ALA A 186 -0.52 -7.23 4.33
C ALA A 186 0.30 -6.75 3.11
N ILE A 187 -0.17 -5.72 2.39
CA ILE A 187 0.50 -5.16 1.21
C ILE A 187 1.86 -4.57 1.57
N PHE A 188 1.92 -3.75 2.61
CA PHE A 188 3.11 -2.98 2.98
C PHE A 188 3.96 -3.66 4.06
N LYS A 189 3.60 -4.89 4.46
CA LYS A 189 4.31 -5.68 5.48
C LYS A 189 4.47 -4.91 6.78
N ILE A 190 3.37 -4.34 7.26
CA ILE A 190 3.28 -3.66 8.54
C ILE A 190 2.86 -4.69 9.58
N ASP A 191 3.70 -4.90 10.58
CA ASP A 191 3.49 -5.79 11.71
C ASP A 191 3.59 -5.02 13.04
N SER A 192 3.27 -5.68 14.14
CA SER A 192 3.35 -5.09 15.47
C SER A 192 4.76 -4.66 15.86
N ALA A 193 5.78 -5.31 15.31
CA ALA A 193 7.17 -4.96 15.57
C ALA A 193 7.51 -3.61 14.95
N PHE A 194 7.14 -3.40 13.67
CA PHE A 194 7.32 -2.12 12.99
C PHE A 194 6.50 -1.00 13.64
N MET A 195 5.27 -1.29 14.03
CA MET A 195 4.42 -0.32 14.73
C MET A 195 5.06 0.14 16.04
N ARG A 196 5.60 -0.79 16.84
CA ARG A 196 6.33 -0.47 18.09
C ARG A 196 7.63 0.27 17.82
N GLU A 197 8.38 -0.14 16.78
CA GLU A 197 9.59 0.55 16.35
C GLU A 197 9.31 2.01 16.07
N MET A 198 8.34 2.31 15.20
CA MET A 198 7.99 3.68 14.86
C MET A 198 7.52 4.49 16.07
N LYS A 199 6.74 3.90 16.96
CA LYS A 199 6.31 4.53 18.21
C LYS A 199 7.51 4.90 19.11
N SER A 200 8.55 4.08 19.14
CA SER A 200 9.76 4.33 19.96
C SER A 200 10.65 5.45 19.39
N THR A 201 10.49 5.82 18.12
CA THR A 201 11.29 6.87 17.48
C THR A 201 10.81 8.30 17.76
N GLY A 202 9.80 8.46 18.61
CA GLY A 202 9.23 9.76 18.96
C GLY A 202 7.94 10.11 18.19
N PHE A 203 7.38 9.14 17.45
CA PHE A 203 6.10 9.27 16.74
C PHE A 203 5.05 8.31 17.31
N PRO A 204 4.56 8.54 18.54
CA PRO A 204 3.67 7.60 19.22
C PRO A 204 2.26 7.51 18.63
N ASN A 205 1.86 8.50 17.83
CA ASN A 205 0.50 8.67 17.34
C ASN A 205 0.37 8.50 15.82
N LEU A 206 1.29 7.76 15.17
CA LEU A 206 1.14 7.46 13.75
C LEU A 206 -0.06 6.52 13.52
N GLY A 207 -0.94 6.90 12.58
CA GLY A 207 -2.00 6.04 12.08
C GLY A 207 -1.49 5.05 11.02
N MET A 208 -2.38 4.20 10.51
CA MET A 208 -2.01 3.23 9.47
C MET A 208 -1.51 3.93 8.19
N GLU A 209 -2.07 5.08 7.82
CA GLU A 209 -1.65 5.84 6.64
C GLU A 209 -0.20 6.33 6.76
N GLU A 210 0.18 6.84 7.94
CA GLU A 210 1.56 7.26 8.17
C GLU A 210 2.52 6.06 8.20
N LEU A 211 2.11 4.91 8.73
CA LEU A 211 2.91 3.69 8.69
C LEU A 211 3.10 3.18 7.25
N VAL A 212 2.06 3.28 6.42
CA VAL A 212 2.16 3.00 4.97
C VAL A 212 3.16 3.95 4.31
N LYS A 213 3.06 5.26 4.57
CA LYS A 213 4.06 6.24 4.10
C LYS A 213 5.47 5.88 4.58
N ALA A 214 5.62 5.48 5.85
CA ALA A 214 6.92 5.07 6.39
C ALA A 214 7.52 3.90 5.58
N ARG A 215 6.72 2.88 5.25
CA ARG A 215 7.17 1.76 4.42
C ARG A 215 7.51 2.18 2.98
N ILE A 216 6.65 2.99 2.34
CA ILE A 216 6.86 3.47 0.96
C ILE A 216 8.15 4.29 0.87
N PHE A 217 8.37 5.20 1.81
CA PHE A 217 9.50 6.12 1.83
C PHE A 217 10.70 5.60 2.63
N LYS A 218 10.66 4.34 3.08
CA LYS A 218 11.74 3.67 3.83
C LYS A 218 12.17 4.45 5.07
N ILE A 219 11.21 4.97 5.80
CA ILE A 219 11.41 5.65 7.08
C ILE A 219 11.32 4.60 8.18
N ASP A 220 12.44 4.25 8.76
CA ASP A 220 12.63 3.33 9.88
C ASP A 220 13.36 4.04 11.02
N ALA A 221 13.61 3.35 12.13
CA ALA A 221 14.31 3.92 13.26
C ALA A 221 15.71 4.45 12.88
N ALA A 222 16.41 3.77 11.97
CA ALA A 222 17.71 4.20 11.52
C ALA A 222 17.63 5.51 10.70
N PHE A 223 16.59 5.66 9.88
CA PHE A 223 16.34 6.91 9.15
C PHE A 223 16.05 8.07 10.11
N VAL A 224 15.17 7.85 11.11
CA VAL A 224 14.85 8.87 12.13
C VAL A 224 16.09 9.27 12.91
N LYS A 225 16.93 8.30 13.30
CA LYS A 225 18.20 8.56 13.98
C LYS A 225 19.12 9.45 13.14
N ARG A 226 19.33 9.14 11.85
CA ARG A 226 20.14 9.99 10.94
C ARG A 226 19.57 11.40 10.80
N ALA A 227 18.23 11.54 10.70
CA ALA A 227 17.59 12.85 10.66
C ALA A 227 17.87 13.66 11.92
N THR A 228 17.85 13.01 13.09
CA THR A 228 18.18 13.59 14.38
C THR A 228 19.63 14.06 14.44
N GLU A 229 20.57 13.23 14.00
CA GLU A 229 22.01 13.55 13.96
C GLU A 229 22.32 14.73 13.02
N MET A 230 21.55 14.90 11.96
CA MET A 230 21.64 16.07 11.09
C MET A 230 21.08 17.36 11.71
N GLY A 231 20.49 17.30 12.92
CA GLY A 231 19.90 18.46 13.61
C GLY A 231 18.42 18.69 13.30
N PHE A 232 17.74 17.71 12.69
CA PHE A 232 16.32 17.80 12.33
C PHE A 232 15.38 17.01 13.28
N ALA A 233 15.83 16.78 14.52
CA ALA A 233 15.17 15.91 15.52
C ALA A 233 13.74 16.31 15.92
N LYS A 234 13.37 17.58 15.79
CA LYS A 234 12.09 18.11 16.27
C LYS A 234 11.08 18.37 15.17
N LYS A 235 11.23 17.68 14.04
CA LYS A 235 10.34 17.87 12.89
C LYS A 235 9.21 16.85 12.91
N GLY A 236 8.10 17.21 12.27
CA GLY A 236 6.96 16.33 12.13
C GLY A 236 7.28 15.15 11.21
N PHE A 237 6.45 14.12 11.26
CA PHE A 237 6.59 12.93 10.40
C PHE A 237 6.62 13.29 8.90
N GLU A 238 5.83 14.26 8.47
CA GLU A 238 5.81 14.75 7.07
C GLU A 238 7.14 15.36 6.62
N ASP A 239 7.93 15.92 7.53
CA ASP A 239 9.27 16.42 7.18
C ASP A 239 10.24 15.27 6.90
N LEU A 240 10.12 14.14 7.62
CA LEU A 240 10.88 12.93 7.32
C LEU A 240 10.50 12.36 5.93
N VAL A 241 9.20 12.41 5.59
CA VAL A 241 8.72 12.04 4.24
C VAL A 241 9.38 12.93 3.18
N LYS A 242 9.39 14.26 3.36
CA LYS A 242 10.08 15.19 2.45
C LYS A 242 11.58 14.88 2.35
N MET A 243 12.26 14.61 3.49
CA MET A 243 13.68 14.22 3.48
C MET A 243 13.93 13.01 2.59
N SER A 244 13.09 11.99 2.71
CA SER A 244 13.21 10.78 1.89
C SER A 244 12.94 11.05 0.41
N ILE A 245 11.85 11.75 0.08
CA ILE A 245 11.47 12.11 -1.31
C ILE A 245 12.61 12.87 -2.00
N PHE A 246 13.16 13.89 -1.33
CA PHE A 246 14.18 14.77 -1.90
C PHE A 246 15.60 14.28 -1.65
N LYS A 247 15.77 13.08 -1.08
CA LYS A 247 17.06 12.44 -0.81
C LYS A 247 17.99 13.36 -0.03
N VAL A 248 17.49 13.94 1.05
CA VAL A 248 18.31 14.71 1.99
C VAL A 248 19.15 13.73 2.81
N THR A 249 20.44 13.67 2.51
CA THR A 249 21.38 12.76 3.16
C THR A 249 22.34 13.51 4.07
N PRO A 250 22.98 12.84 5.06
CA PRO A 250 24.01 13.45 5.91
C PRO A 250 25.13 14.09 5.11
N GLU A 251 25.57 13.43 4.02
CA GLU A 251 26.65 13.89 3.17
C GLU A 251 26.27 15.21 2.48
N PHE A 252 25.05 15.29 1.94
CA PHE A 252 24.55 16.52 1.33
C PHE A 252 24.44 17.67 2.33
N VAL A 253 23.93 17.40 3.53
CA VAL A 253 23.83 18.42 4.59
C VAL A 253 25.22 18.90 5.02
N ALA A 254 26.17 17.97 5.18
CA ALA A 254 27.55 18.30 5.50
C ALA A 254 28.21 19.13 4.37
N GLU A 255 28.00 18.74 3.12
CA GLU A 255 28.52 19.45 1.94
C GLU A 255 28.08 20.93 1.94
N VAL A 256 26.78 21.21 2.06
CA VAL A 256 26.27 22.58 2.02
C VAL A 256 26.68 23.39 3.25
N ARG A 257 26.81 22.75 4.42
CA ARG A 257 27.32 23.39 5.64
C ARG A 257 28.79 23.80 5.54
N ASN A 258 29.62 22.94 4.93
CA ASN A 258 31.03 23.23 4.69
C ASN A 258 31.24 24.43 3.74
N GLU A 259 30.25 24.69 2.88
CA GLU A 259 30.28 25.89 2.02
C GLU A 259 29.77 27.17 2.74
N GLY A 260 29.39 27.06 4.01
CA GLY A 260 29.00 28.19 4.87
C GLY A 260 27.52 28.35 5.12
N LEU A 261 26.66 27.41 4.68
CA LEU A 261 25.24 27.39 4.99
C LEU A 261 25.00 26.56 6.26
N THR A 262 25.28 27.13 7.45
CA THR A 262 25.32 26.38 8.72
C THR A 262 23.93 26.21 9.36
N ASP A 263 23.09 27.23 9.36
CA ASP A 263 21.83 27.28 10.10
C ASP A 263 20.61 27.05 9.18
N LEU A 264 20.63 25.94 8.45
CA LEU A 264 19.58 25.59 7.52
C LEU A 264 18.39 24.95 8.23
N SER A 265 17.21 25.46 7.94
CA SER A 265 15.96 24.75 8.21
C SER A 265 15.78 23.55 7.28
N MET A 266 14.92 22.59 7.66
CA MET A 266 14.57 21.46 6.80
C MET A 266 14.03 21.92 5.43
N GLU A 267 13.17 22.94 5.44
CA GLU A 267 12.59 23.47 4.20
C GLU A 267 13.65 24.08 3.28
N GLU A 268 14.66 24.73 3.83
CA GLU A 268 15.76 25.29 3.06
C GLU A 268 16.64 24.18 2.45
N VAL A 269 16.95 23.14 3.21
CA VAL A 269 17.68 21.98 2.71
C VAL A 269 16.90 21.29 1.58
N VAL A 270 15.59 21.12 1.76
CA VAL A 270 14.70 20.57 0.70
C VAL A 270 14.72 21.48 -0.54
N LYS A 271 14.66 22.82 -0.37
CA LYS A 271 14.78 23.77 -1.50
C LYS A 271 16.10 23.60 -2.25
N LEU A 272 17.23 23.50 -1.54
CA LEU A 272 18.53 23.24 -2.18
C LEU A 272 18.49 21.97 -3.04
N ARG A 273 17.87 20.90 -2.53
CA ARG A 273 17.71 19.64 -3.30
C ARG A 273 16.80 19.79 -4.51
N ILE A 274 15.65 20.45 -4.36
CA ILE A 274 14.70 20.71 -5.47
C ILE A 274 15.37 21.46 -6.61
N PHE A 275 16.14 22.52 -6.28
CA PHE A 275 16.80 23.36 -7.26
C PHE A 275 18.16 22.83 -7.68
N LYS A 276 18.58 21.64 -7.20
CA LYS A 276 19.88 21.03 -7.49
C LYS A 276 21.04 22.00 -7.19
N ILE A 277 21.00 22.60 -6.01
CA ILE A 277 22.05 23.47 -5.48
C ILE A 277 22.91 22.62 -4.56
N ASP A 278 24.09 22.26 -5.02
CA ASP A 278 25.11 21.48 -4.34
C ASP A 278 26.29 22.38 -3.92
N GLY A 279 27.30 21.81 -3.27
CA GLY A 279 28.48 22.56 -2.84
C GLY A 279 29.24 23.18 -3.99
N GLU A 280 29.31 22.54 -5.16
CA GLU A 280 29.95 23.12 -6.33
C GLU A 280 29.24 24.37 -6.81
N PHE A 281 27.91 24.32 -6.89
CA PHE A 281 27.11 25.48 -7.26
C PHE A 281 27.27 26.63 -6.25
N ILE A 282 27.26 26.31 -4.94
CA ILE A 282 27.46 27.31 -3.88
C ILE A 282 28.81 28.00 -4.00
N ARG A 283 29.91 27.23 -4.23
CA ARG A 283 31.26 27.81 -4.45
C ARG A 283 31.30 28.75 -5.64
N LYS A 284 30.69 28.38 -6.77
CA LYS A 284 30.61 29.24 -7.96
C LYS A 284 29.82 30.51 -7.68
N ALA A 285 28.65 30.39 -7.06
CA ALA A 285 27.82 31.55 -6.70
C ALA A 285 28.55 32.50 -5.75
N LYS A 286 29.29 31.96 -4.78
CA LYS A 286 30.11 32.73 -3.84
C LYS A 286 31.23 33.48 -4.55
N ALA A 287 31.91 32.86 -5.50
CA ALA A 287 32.96 33.50 -6.34
C ALA A 287 32.39 34.63 -7.21
N GLU A 288 31.12 34.56 -7.59
CA GLU A 288 30.39 35.60 -8.33
C GLU A 288 29.85 36.73 -7.44
N GLY A 289 30.06 36.67 -6.12
CA GLY A 289 29.60 37.68 -5.16
C GLY A 289 28.11 37.56 -4.80
N VAL A 290 27.50 36.37 -5.00
CA VAL A 290 26.10 36.09 -4.60
C VAL A 290 26.03 35.95 -3.09
N ASP A 291 25.05 36.61 -2.46
CA ASP A 291 24.80 36.47 -1.02
C ASP A 291 24.59 34.99 -0.64
N LEU A 292 25.28 34.54 0.41
CA LEU A 292 25.24 33.17 0.88
C LEU A 292 23.99 32.90 1.72
N ASN A 293 22.85 32.85 1.06
CA ASN A 293 21.58 32.39 1.61
C ASN A 293 20.78 31.63 0.55
N VAL A 294 19.86 30.77 1.01
CA VAL A 294 19.10 29.86 0.12
C VAL A 294 18.29 30.62 -0.92
N GLN A 295 17.71 31.78 -0.56
CA GLN A 295 16.88 32.55 -1.47
C GLN A 295 17.72 33.14 -2.63
N SER A 296 18.88 33.73 -2.34
CA SER A 296 19.79 34.29 -3.34
C SER A 296 20.36 33.21 -4.25
N LEU A 297 20.71 32.04 -3.70
CA LEU A 297 21.18 30.89 -4.47
C LEU A 297 20.10 30.36 -5.41
N VAL A 298 18.84 30.27 -4.96
CA VAL A 298 17.71 29.85 -5.80
C VAL A 298 17.47 30.88 -6.91
N GLN A 299 17.47 32.19 -6.60
CA GLN A 299 17.34 33.24 -7.61
C GLN A 299 18.45 33.14 -8.66
N ARG A 300 19.70 32.95 -8.24
CA ARG A 300 20.83 32.74 -9.13
C ARG A 300 20.65 31.50 -10.02
N LYS A 301 20.15 30.39 -9.45
CA LYS A 301 19.87 29.16 -10.17
C LYS A 301 18.80 29.33 -11.25
N LEU A 302 17.79 30.16 -10.96
CA LEU A 302 16.68 30.47 -11.88
C LEU A 302 17.03 31.56 -12.89
N GLY A 303 18.26 32.14 -12.84
CA GLY A 303 18.68 33.23 -13.76
C GLY A 303 17.96 34.57 -13.50
N VAL A 304 17.33 34.71 -12.32
CA VAL A 304 16.68 35.96 -11.92
C VAL A 304 17.75 36.93 -11.43
N SER A 305 18.29 37.74 -12.34
CA SER A 305 19.18 38.84 -11.96
C SER A 305 18.41 39.84 -11.11
N ARG A 306 18.89 40.14 -9.88
CA ARG A 306 18.45 41.35 -9.18
C ARG A 306 18.90 42.54 -10.03
N THR A 307 18.00 43.16 -10.78
CA THR A 307 18.17 44.55 -11.18
C THR A 307 18.30 45.35 -9.88
N GLN A 308 19.54 45.71 -9.54
CA GLN A 308 19.79 46.68 -8.48
C GLN A 308 18.96 47.89 -8.81
N ARG A 309 17.88 48.12 -8.05
CA ARG A 309 17.14 49.36 -8.12
C ARG A 309 18.11 50.43 -7.58
N ALA A 310 18.72 51.14 -8.52
CA ALA A 310 19.57 52.28 -8.15
C ALA A 310 18.81 53.15 -7.13
N PRO A 311 19.47 53.64 -6.07
CA PRO A 311 18.83 54.54 -5.10
C PRO A 311 18.25 55.71 -5.84
N ARG A 312 16.95 55.97 -5.65
CA ARG A 312 16.31 57.20 -6.21
C ARG A 312 17.09 58.40 -5.73
N PRO A 313 17.55 59.29 -6.67
CA PRO A 313 18.21 60.51 -6.27
C PRO A 313 17.25 61.33 -5.40
N PRO A 314 17.78 62.08 -4.38
CA PRO A 314 16.95 62.87 -3.49
C PRO A 314 16.14 63.87 -4.32
N ARG A 315 14.82 63.93 -4.09
CA ARG A 315 13.97 64.98 -4.64
C ARG A 315 14.39 66.34 -4.08
N ASN A 316 15.07 67.15 -4.90
CA ASN A 316 15.29 68.56 -4.60
C ASN A 316 13.90 69.26 -4.54
N ARG A 317 13.42 69.60 -3.34
CA ARG A 317 12.33 70.55 -3.18
C ARG A 317 12.93 71.93 -3.40
N ALA A 318 12.77 72.45 -4.59
CA ALA A 318 12.93 73.87 -4.84
C ALA A 318 11.91 74.66 -3.96
N ARG A 319 12.39 75.40 -2.99
CA ARG A 319 11.60 76.42 -2.28
C ARG A 319 11.42 77.58 -3.24
N THR A 320 10.23 77.74 -3.78
CA THR A 320 9.83 79.04 -4.38
C THR A 320 9.59 79.99 -3.29
N VAL A 321 10.47 81.01 -3.17
CA VAL A 321 10.24 82.19 -2.39
C VAL A 321 9.46 83.13 -3.28
N ILE A 322 8.24 83.51 -2.88
CA ILE A 322 7.43 84.59 -3.49
C ILE A 322 7.69 85.80 -2.63
N ILE A 323 8.19 86.89 -3.24
CA ILE A 323 8.27 88.24 -2.72
C ILE A 323 6.94 88.93 -2.99
#